data_b600a5c68e3e3db0553d2c312489aab8
#
_entry.id   b600a5c68e3e3db0553d2c312489aab8
#
_cell.length_a   1.000
_cell.length_b   1.000
_cell.length_c   1.000
_cell.angle_alpha   90.00
_cell.angle_beta   90.00
_cell.angle_gamma   90.00
#
_symmetry.space_group_name_H-M   'P 1'
#
loop_
_entity.id
_entity.type
_entity.pdbx_description
1 polymer ?
#
loop_
_entity_poly.entity_id
_entity_poly.type
_entity_poly.pdbx_seq_one_letter_code
_entity_poly.pdbx_strand_id
1 'polypeptide(L)'
;MENYVDFAVQKAVELLAIDSPTGYTAEAEEFVLREFRALGFAAERTAKGGILIDLGGESTDDALLLEAHADTLGGMVAEIKGDGRLRIVNVGGMNANNAEAENCRVVTKFSGSYEGTLQLINASVHVNGDYASTKRSWDTVEVVLDEAVESADDVKALGISVGDFVCFEPRTRVTKSGYIKSRFLDDKLSVGILLGFAKYLHDEGKTPTRRVYAHVTVYEEVGHGGSASVPAGVTEAISVDMGCVGAGLQCTERQVSICAKDSGGPYSYDVVKKLIAAAQKEHADYAVDIYPYYGSDVEATLRAGYDIRHGLIGAGVYASHGYERSHRDGVLNTLRVLRGYLF
;
A
#
# COMPACT_ATOMS: atom_id res chain seq x y z
N MET A 1 3.67 -23.06 4.48
CA MET A 1 3.28 -21.67 4.20
C MET A 1 1.77 -21.48 4.07
N GLU A 2 1.00 -22.46 3.63
CA GLU A 2 -0.45 -22.31 3.40
C GLU A 2 -1.24 -21.84 4.63
N ASN A 3 -0.89 -22.34 5.83
CA ASN A 3 -1.52 -21.92 7.07
C ASN A 3 -1.33 -20.43 7.42
N TYR A 4 -0.28 -19.81 6.87
CA TYR A 4 0.05 -18.40 7.12
C TYR A 4 -0.60 -17.46 6.11
N VAL A 5 -1.13 -17.99 4.99
CA VAL A 5 -1.88 -17.21 3.99
C VAL A 5 -3.17 -16.67 4.59
N ASP A 6 -3.91 -17.50 5.36
CA ASP A 6 -5.15 -17.07 5.98
C ASP A 6 -4.92 -15.92 6.96
N PHE A 7 -3.86 -16.03 7.77
CA PHE A 7 -3.48 -14.97 8.69
C PHE A 7 -3.04 -13.70 7.94
N ALA A 8 -2.20 -13.82 6.90
CA ALA A 8 -1.77 -12.69 6.09
C ALA A 8 -2.95 -11.94 5.47
N VAL A 9 -3.86 -12.67 4.83
CA VAL A 9 -5.07 -12.10 4.22
C VAL A 9 -5.99 -11.46 5.26
N GLN A 10 -6.18 -12.12 6.41
CA GLN A 10 -6.98 -11.56 7.50
C GLN A 10 -6.38 -10.23 7.98
N LYS A 11 -5.06 -10.16 8.22
CA LYS A 11 -4.39 -8.94 8.67
C LYS A 11 -4.41 -7.84 7.62
N ALA A 12 -4.29 -8.19 6.34
CA ALA A 12 -4.49 -7.23 5.26
C ALA A 12 -5.92 -6.67 5.26
N VAL A 13 -6.95 -7.51 5.42
CA VAL A 13 -8.36 -7.08 5.49
C VAL A 13 -8.61 -6.17 6.69
N GLU A 14 -8.05 -6.50 7.86
CA GLU A 14 -8.14 -5.65 9.05
C GLU A 14 -7.49 -4.28 8.82
N LEU A 15 -6.29 -4.25 8.21
CA LEU A 15 -5.58 -3.01 7.90
C LEU A 15 -6.27 -2.19 6.79
N LEU A 16 -6.88 -2.85 5.80
CA LEU A 16 -7.65 -2.19 4.73
C LEU A 16 -8.88 -1.43 5.27
N ALA A 17 -9.42 -1.84 6.42
CA ALA A 17 -10.52 -1.15 7.09
C ALA A 17 -10.10 0.13 7.82
N ILE A 18 -8.80 0.39 7.95
CA ILE A 18 -8.24 1.58 8.61
C ILE A 18 -7.87 2.60 7.54
N ASP A 19 -8.40 3.82 7.65
CA ASP A 19 -8.03 4.91 6.75
C ASP A 19 -6.58 5.33 6.97
N SER A 20 -5.81 5.43 5.90
CA SER A 20 -4.41 5.86 5.96
C SER A 20 -3.91 6.59 4.72
N PRO A 21 -4.64 7.57 4.15
CA PRO A 21 -4.05 8.35 3.08
C PRO A 21 -2.74 8.98 3.55
N THR A 22 -1.77 9.08 2.64
CA THR A 22 -0.42 9.60 2.97
C THR A 22 -0.49 10.89 3.76
N GLY A 23 0.11 10.88 4.95
CA GLY A 23 0.05 12.00 5.91
C GLY A 23 -1.01 11.86 7.00
N TYR A 24 -1.95 10.92 6.88
CA TYR A 24 -2.93 10.57 7.91
C TYR A 24 -2.86 9.06 8.21
N THR A 25 -1.79 8.60 8.83
CA THR A 25 -1.42 7.18 8.93
C THR A 25 -1.36 6.62 10.36
N ALA A 26 -1.58 7.46 11.37
CA ALA A 26 -1.32 7.11 12.78
C ALA A 26 -2.05 5.86 13.28
N GLU A 27 -3.30 5.63 12.85
CA GLU A 27 -4.07 4.43 13.26
C GLU A 27 -3.53 3.16 12.56
N ALA A 28 -3.14 3.26 11.30
CA ALA A 28 -2.52 2.15 10.58
C ALA A 28 -1.14 1.80 11.18
N GLU A 29 -0.34 2.81 11.54
CA GLU A 29 0.94 2.61 12.24
C GLU A 29 0.74 1.90 13.58
N GLU A 30 -0.25 2.31 14.37
CA GLU A 30 -0.54 1.67 15.66
C GLU A 30 -1.01 0.22 15.49
N PHE A 31 -1.82 -0.05 14.45
CA PHE A 31 -2.20 -1.41 14.09
C PHE A 31 -0.96 -2.26 13.79
N VAL A 32 -0.08 -1.81 12.90
CA VAL A 32 1.14 -2.53 12.52
C VAL A 32 2.04 -2.79 13.73
N LEU A 33 2.28 -1.75 14.52
CA LEU A 33 3.09 -1.83 15.74
C LEU A 33 2.57 -2.88 16.72
N ARG A 34 1.26 -2.86 16.97
CA ARG A 34 0.58 -3.81 17.86
C ARG A 34 0.68 -5.25 17.35
N GLU A 35 0.43 -5.47 16.05
CA GLU A 35 0.41 -6.81 15.48
C GLU A 35 1.80 -7.47 15.50
N PHE A 36 2.86 -6.76 15.14
CA PHE A 36 4.22 -7.32 15.22
C PHE A 36 4.65 -7.57 16.67
N ARG A 37 4.32 -6.68 17.60
CA ARG A 37 4.59 -6.88 19.04
C ARG A 37 3.83 -8.06 19.62
N ALA A 38 2.59 -8.29 19.19
CA ALA A 38 1.82 -9.45 19.60
C ALA A 38 2.42 -10.79 19.15
N LEU A 39 3.19 -10.78 18.05
CA LEU A 39 3.99 -11.91 17.58
C LEU A 39 5.36 -12.00 18.28
N GLY A 40 5.67 -11.13 19.24
CA GLY A 40 6.90 -11.16 20.03
C GLY A 40 8.10 -10.45 19.40
N PHE A 41 7.92 -9.72 18.29
CA PHE A 41 9.01 -8.99 17.66
C PHE A 41 9.18 -7.59 18.26
N ALA A 42 10.44 -7.14 18.36
CA ALA A 42 10.74 -5.75 18.69
C ALA A 42 10.31 -4.86 17.52
N ALA A 43 9.44 -3.92 17.81
CA ALA A 43 8.93 -2.97 16.81
C ALA A 43 8.85 -1.58 17.42
N GLU A 44 9.26 -0.57 16.66
CA GLU A 44 9.25 0.84 17.07
C GLU A 44 8.78 1.76 15.95
N ARG A 45 8.18 2.87 16.36
CA ARG A 45 7.79 3.93 15.41
C ARG A 45 8.98 4.82 15.11
N THR A 46 9.24 5.05 13.82
CA THR A 46 10.27 6.00 13.38
C THR A 46 9.79 7.44 13.54
N ALA A 47 10.71 8.39 13.52
CA ALA A 47 10.35 9.82 13.61
C ALA A 47 9.46 10.28 12.46
N LYS A 48 9.52 9.62 11.31
CA LYS A 48 8.73 9.90 10.11
C LYS A 48 7.33 9.26 10.15
N GLY A 49 7.10 8.27 11.04
CA GLY A 49 5.84 7.59 11.22
C GLY A 49 5.86 6.10 10.86
N GLY A 50 6.74 5.64 9.98
CA GLY A 50 6.87 4.21 9.66
C GLY A 50 7.22 3.34 10.88
N ILE A 51 6.97 2.05 10.77
CA ILE A 51 7.26 1.06 11.81
C ILE A 51 8.47 0.23 11.39
N LEU A 52 9.54 0.28 12.18
CA LEU A 52 10.71 -0.55 12.03
C LEU A 52 10.62 -1.76 12.95
N ILE A 53 10.76 -2.95 12.39
CA ILE A 53 10.61 -4.23 13.08
C ILE A 53 11.90 -5.03 12.95
N ASP A 54 12.40 -5.58 14.06
CA ASP A 54 13.49 -6.52 14.07
C ASP A 54 12.93 -7.95 14.03
N LEU A 55 13.04 -8.61 12.88
CA LEU A 55 12.62 -10.00 12.69
C LEU A 55 13.66 -11.02 13.16
N GLY A 56 14.80 -10.57 13.69
CA GLY A 56 15.88 -11.42 14.18
C GLY A 56 16.88 -11.80 13.10
N GLY A 57 17.76 -12.71 13.45
CA GLY A 57 18.84 -13.22 12.59
C GLY A 57 20.16 -13.37 13.33
N GLU A 58 21.06 -14.20 12.80
CA GLU A 58 22.32 -14.58 13.47
C GLU A 58 23.42 -13.53 13.26
N SER A 59 23.57 -13.00 12.03
CA SER A 59 24.64 -12.06 11.68
C SER A 59 24.10 -10.67 11.41
N THR A 60 24.79 -9.64 11.90
CA THR A 60 24.46 -8.22 11.71
C THR A 60 25.25 -7.54 10.59
N ASP A 61 26.27 -8.22 10.04
CA ASP A 61 27.23 -7.60 9.11
C ASP A 61 26.72 -7.51 7.66
N ASP A 62 25.65 -8.23 7.32
CA ASP A 62 25.01 -8.26 6.00
C ASP A 62 23.49 -8.30 6.20
N ALA A 63 22.95 -7.32 6.91
CA ALA A 63 21.53 -7.30 7.23
C ALA A 63 20.67 -7.00 5.99
N LEU A 64 19.47 -7.57 5.98
CA LEU A 64 18.43 -7.35 4.98
C LEU A 64 17.33 -6.46 5.54
N LEU A 65 16.88 -5.51 4.74
CA LEU A 65 15.66 -4.73 4.99
C LEU A 65 14.55 -5.19 4.04
N LEU A 66 13.37 -5.51 4.56
CA LEU A 66 12.15 -5.74 3.80
C LEU A 66 11.28 -4.50 3.96
N GLU A 67 10.90 -3.86 2.86
CA GLU A 67 10.09 -2.64 2.89
C GLU A 67 8.70 -2.91 2.28
N ALA A 68 7.65 -2.47 2.96
CA ALA A 68 6.28 -2.41 2.47
C ALA A 68 5.64 -1.13 3.01
N HIS A 69 4.56 -0.64 2.41
CA HIS A 69 3.97 0.59 2.90
C HIS A 69 2.52 0.43 3.39
N ALA A 70 2.13 1.25 4.36
CA ALA A 70 0.80 1.27 4.94
C ALA A 70 -0.01 2.50 4.57
N ASP A 71 0.64 3.52 4.00
CA ASP A 71 -0.06 4.68 3.46
C ASP A 71 -0.76 4.33 2.14
N THR A 72 -1.79 5.10 1.83
CA THR A 72 -2.65 4.87 0.68
C THR A 72 -2.87 6.14 -0.11
N LEU A 73 -3.39 5.97 -1.31
CA LEU A 73 -3.99 7.05 -2.06
C LEU A 73 -5.18 7.66 -1.29
N GLY A 74 -5.50 8.91 -1.59
CA GLY A 74 -6.64 9.60 -1.01
C GLY A 74 -6.90 10.95 -1.66
N GLY A 75 -7.56 11.80 -0.91
CA GLY A 75 -7.81 13.20 -1.30
C GLY A 75 -7.58 14.17 -0.14
N MET A 76 -7.57 15.44 -0.49
CA MET A 76 -7.47 16.53 0.48
C MET A 76 -8.39 17.69 0.06
N VAL A 77 -9.10 18.27 1.02
CA VAL A 77 -9.96 19.43 0.76
C VAL A 77 -9.10 20.62 0.33
N ALA A 78 -9.35 21.10 -0.88
CA ALA A 78 -8.66 22.25 -1.46
C ALA A 78 -9.50 23.53 -1.45
N GLU A 79 -10.84 23.39 -1.45
CA GLU A 79 -11.76 24.52 -1.43
C GLU A 79 -13.12 24.10 -0.89
N ILE A 80 -13.74 24.95 -0.09
CA ILE A 80 -15.15 24.87 0.31
C ILE A 80 -15.92 25.80 -0.61
N LYS A 81 -16.75 25.24 -1.48
CA LYS A 81 -17.56 26.01 -2.45
C LYS A 81 -18.72 26.73 -1.79
N GLY A 82 -19.23 27.76 -2.45
CA GLY A 82 -20.33 28.57 -1.93
C GLY A 82 -21.64 27.81 -1.69
N ASP A 83 -21.83 26.67 -2.38
CA ASP A 83 -22.98 25.76 -2.25
C ASP A 83 -22.78 24.62 -1.26
N GLY A 84 -21.72 24.67 -0.45
CA GLY A 84 -21.41 23.65 0.56
C GLY A 84 -20.70 22.40 0.02
N ARG A 85 -20.38 22.35 -1.28
CA ARG A 85 -19.61 21.23 -1.85
C ARG A 85 -18.12 21.44 -1.69
N LEU A 86 -17.34 20.34 -1.74
CA LEU A 86 -15.89 20.43 -1.58
C LEU A 86 -15.17 20.11 -2.88
N ARG A 87 -14.33 21.05 -3.33
CA ARG A 87 -13.29 20.71 -4.30
C ARG A 87 -12.13 20.07 -3.56
N ILE A 88 -11.66 18.96 -4.09
CA ILE A 88 -10.52 18.22 -3.52
C ILE A 88 -9.38 18.11 -4.53
N VAL A 89 -8.18 17.83 -4.01
CA VAL A 89 -7.02 17.41 -4.80
C VAL A 89 -6.64 16.00 -4.38
N ASN A 90 -5.96 15.26 -5.27
CA ASN A 90 -5.48 13.92 -4.94
C ASN A 90 -4.30 13.96 -3.96
N VAL A 91 -4.19 12.91 -3.17
CA VAL A 91 -3.00 12.53 -2.41
C VAL A 91 -2.48 11.25 -3.06
N GLY A 92 -1.22 11.28 -3.50
CA GLY A 92 -0.66 10.20 -4.32
C GLY A 92 -1.23 10.13 -5.75
N GLY A 93 -1.04 9.00 -6.41
CA GLY A 93 -1.37 8.79 -7.82
C GLY A 93 -2.83 8.44 -8.12
N MET A 94 -3.79 8.84 -7.29
CA MET A 94 -5.20 8.50 -7.49
C MET A 94 -5.81 9.21 -8.71
N ASN A 95 -6.57 8.48 -9.50
CA ASN A 95 -7.29 9.01 -10.66
C ASN A 95 -8.76 9.26 -10.34
N ALA A 96 -9.28 10.40 -10.74
CA ALA A 96 -10.68 10.77 -10.51
C ALA A 96 -11.69 9.75 -11.09
N ASN A 97 -11.35 9.10 -12.22
CA ASN A 97 -12.17 8.04 -12.80
C ASN A 97 -12.36 6.84 -11.84
N ASN A 98 -11.36 6.59 -11.00
CA ASN A 98 -11.41 5.46 -10.06
C ASN A 98 -12.09 5.84 -8.73
N ALA A 99 -12.35 7.11 -8.51
CA ALA A 99 -12.94 7.62 -7.27
C ALA A 99 -14.38 8.14 -7.46
N GLU A 100 -14.82 8.43 -8.70
CA GLU A 100 -16.20 8.86 -8.98
C GLU A 100 -17.20 7.82 -8.45
N ALA A 101 -18.28 8.31 -7.84
CA ALA A 101 -19.34 7.53 -7.19
C ALA A 101 -18.87 6.67 -5.98
N GLU A 102 -17.71 6.96 -5.42
CA GLU A 102 -17.25 6.27 -4.21
C GLU A 102 -17.66 7.04 -2.96
N ASN A 103 -18.07 6.30 -1.94
CA ASN A 103 -18.25 6.85 -0.59
C ASN A 103 -16.90 7.31 -0.04
N CYS A 104 -16.93 8.38 0.72
CA CYS A 104 -15.74 8.90 1.36
C CYS A 104 -16.04 9.47 2.74
N ARG A 105 -15.01 9.66 3.52
CA ARG A 105 -15.04 10.36 4.81
C ARG A 105 -14.11 11.56 4.74
N VAL A 106 -14.63 12.72 5.09
CA VAL A 106 -13.83 13.94 5.29
C VAL A 106 -13.39 13.96 6.74
N VAL A 107 -12.10 13.77 6.99
CA VAL A 107 -11.51 13.72 8.34
C VAL A 107 -10.99 15.10 8.69
N THR A 108 -11.61 15.73 9.67
CA THR A 108 -11.22 17.06 10.12
C THR A 108 -10.09 17.00 11.14
N LYS A 109 -9.37 18.10 11.29
CA LYS A 109 -8.27 18.20 12.27
C LYS A 109 -8.75 18.11 13.72
N PHE A 110 -9.99 18.53 14.03
CA PHE A 110 -10.44 18.70 15.43
C PHE A 110 -11.90 18.30 15.67
N SER A 111 -12.70 18.06 14.62
CA SER A 111 -14.16 17.91 14.73
C SER A 111 -14.68 16.52 14.33
N GLY A 112 -13.77 15.51 14.27
CA GLY A 112 -14.15 14.16 13.84
C GLY A 112 -14.22 14.02 12.32
N SER A 113 -15.10 13.17 11.83
CA SER A 113 -15.26 12.89 10.41
C SER A 113 -16.71 12.99 9.94
N TYR A 114 -16.90 13.33 8.68
CA TYR A 114 -18.20 13.45 8.02
C TYR A 114 -18.22 12.60 6.77
N GLU A 115 -19.33 11.92 6.54
CA GLU A 115 -19.51 11.09 5.35
C GLU A 115 -19.91 11.93 4.14
N GLY A 116 -19.64 11.41 2.96
CA GLY A 116 -20.00 12.00 1.69
C GLY A 116 -19.68 11.08 0.52
N THR A 117 -19.91 11.58 -0.67
CA THR A 117 -19.66 10.84 -1.91
C THR A 117 -18.93 11.73 -2.90
N LEU A 118 -17.92 11.20 -3.59
CA LEU A 118 -17.29 11.90 -4.70
C LEU A 118 -18.16 11.77 -5.94
N GLN A 119 -18.63 12.89 -6.48
CA GLN A 119 -19.52 12.95 -7.63
C GLN A 119 -18.94 13.84 -8.73
N LEU A 120 -19.36 13.58 -9.96
CA LEU A 120 -19.21 14.57 -11.04
C LEU A 120 -19.94 15.85 -10.67
N ILE A 121 -19.38 17.00 -10.96
CA ILE A 121 -20.11 18.26 -10.89
C ILE A 121 -21.34 18.18 -11.79
N ASN A 122 -22.54 18.47 -11.26
CA ASN A 122 -23.80 18.25 -11.94
C ASN A 122 -23.99 16.77 -12.37
N ALA A 123 -23.97 15.85 -11.41
CA ALA A 123 -23.92 14.41 -11.62
C ALA A 123 -25.23 13.77 -12.18
N SER A 124 -26.33 14.49 -12.24
CA SER A 124 -27.59 13.91 -12.69
C SER A 124 -27.68 13.83 -14.23
N VAL A 125 -27.69 12.60 -14.75
CA VAL A 125 -27.80 12.32 -16.19
C VAL A 125 -29.08 12.88 -16.81
N HIS A 126 -30.14 13.05 -16.00
CA HIS A 126 -31.41 13.59 -16.49
C HIS A 126 -31.44 15.12 -16.67
N VAL A 127 -30.42 15.82 -16.15
CA VAL A 127 -30.31 17.30 -16.29
C VAL A 127 -29.00 17.75 -16.92
N ASN A 128 -28.01 16.84 -16.98
CA ASN A 128 -26.68 17.11 -17.56
C ASN A 128 -26.53 16.37 -18.90
N GLY A 129 -26.75 17.06 -20.03
CA GLY A 129 -26.59 16.49 -21.37
C GLY A 129 -25.14 16.07 -21.69
N ASP A 130 -24.16 16.67 -21.02
CA ASP A 130 -22.73 16.40 -21.20
C ASP A 130 -22.17 15.36 -20.23
N TYR A 131 -23.03 14.75 -19.40
CA TYR A 131 -22.60 13.78 -18.38
C TYR A 131 -21.63 12.71 -18.91
N ALA A 132 -21.97 12.08 -20.04
CA ALA A 132 -21.19 11.01 -20.62
C ALA A 132 -19.88 11.48 -21.29
N SER A 133 -19.84 12.71 -21.80
CA SER A 133 -18.71 13.29 -22.53
C SER A 133 -17.75 14.08 -21.63
N THR A 134 -18.17 14.47 -20.44
CA THR A 134 -17.32 15.22 -19.51
C THR A 134 -16.15 14.34 -19.05
N LYS A 135 -14.92 14.80 -19.35
CA LYS A 135 -13.71 14.13 -18.86
C LYS A 135 -13.66 14.20 -17.33
N ARG A 136 -13.46 13.05 -16.69
CA ARG A 136 -13.26 12.98 -15.23
C ARG A 136 -11.85 13.45 -14.88
N SER A 137 -11.77 14.46 -14.06
CA SER A 137 -10.56 15.05 -13.50
C SER A 137 -10.87 15.63 -12.13
N TRP A 138 -9.87 15.96 -11.35
CA TRP A 138 -10.07 16.58 -10.04
C TRP A 138 -10.73 17.96 -10.10
N ASP A 139 -10.75 18.60 -11.28
CA ASP A 139 -11.49 19.86 -11.52
C ASP A 139 -12.95 19.64 -11.90
N THR A 140 -13.35 18.42 -12.25
CA THR A 140 -14.71 18.09 -12.69
C THR A 140 -15.48 17.22 -11.71
N VAL A 141 -14.85 16.83 -10.58
CA VAL A 141 -15.49 16.10 -9.49
C VAL A 141 -15.49 16.93 -8.21
N GLU A 142 -16.40 16.60 -7.31
CA GLU A 142 -16.56 17.27 -6.02
C GLU A 142 -17.07 16.30 -4.96
N VAL A 143 -16.76 16.54 -3.70
CA VAL A 143 -17.37 15.81 -2.60
C VAL A 143 -18.70 16.47 -2.25
N VAL A 144 -19.73 15.64 -2.21
CA VAL A 144 -21.07 15.97 -1.69
C VAL A 144 -21.15 15.37 -0.31
N LEU A 145 -21.28 16.22 0.71
CA LEU A 145 -21.42 15.78 2.10
C LEU A 145 -22.82 15.24 2.37
N ASP A 146 -22.93 14.22 3.22
CA ASP A 146 -24.20 13.65 3.68
C ASP A 146 -24.69 14.41 4.93
N GLU A 147 -24.58 15.74 4.89
CA GLU A 147 -24.97 16.68 5.92
C GLU A 147 -25.92 17.76 5.38
N ALA A 148 -26.71 18.36 6.25
CA ALA A 148 -27.63 19.45 5.89
C ALA A 148 -26.88 20.78 5.72
N VAL A 149 -26.05 20.89 4.69
CA VAL A 149 -25.25 22.07 4.36
C VAL A 149 -25.68 22.64 2.99
N GLU A 150 -25.88 23.94 2.92
CA GLU A 150 -26.25 24.67 1.70
C GLU A 150 -25.29 25.83 1.39
N SER A 151 -24.30 26.05 2.26
CA SER A 151 -23.36 27.14 2.12
C SER A 151 -21.95 26.76 2.64
N ALA A 152 -20.96 27.55 2.23
CA ALA A 152 -19.62 27.43 2.78
C ALA A 152 -19.57 27.64 4.30
N ASP A 153 -20.44 28.47 4.85
CA ASP A 153 -20.43 28.76 6.29
C ASP A 153 -21.04 27.59 7.08
N ASP A 154 -22.03 26.88 6.54
CA ASP A 154 -22.54 25.63 7.15
C ASP A 154 -21.43 24.57 7.23
N VAL A 155 -20.67 24.39 6.16
CA VAL A 155 -19.54 23.44 6.13
C VAL A 155 -18.45 23.83 7.13
N LYS A 156 -18.09 25.11 7.22
CA LYS A 156 -17.13 25.60 8.22
C LYS A 156 -17.64 25.42 9.65
N ALA A 157 -18.96 25.53 9.88
CA ALA A 157 -19.55 25.27 11.18
C ALA A 157 -19.42 23.81 11.64
N LEU A 158 -19.29 22.86 10.72
CA LEU A 158 -18.93 21.46 10.99
C LEU A 158 -17.44 21.30 11.38
N GLY A 159 -16.63 22.34 11.21
CA GLY A 159 -15.19 22.30 11.46
C GLY A 159 -14.36 21.81 10.28
N ILE A 160 -14.97 21.62 9.12
CA ILE A 160 -14.27 21.24 7.89
C ILE A 160 -13.47 22.44 7.36
N SER A 161 -12.24 22.20 6.96
CA SER A 161 -11.30 23.21 6.49
C SER A 161 -10.42 22.70 5.34
N VAL A 162 -9.81 23.63 4.64
CA VAL A 162 -8.78 23.31 3.65
C VAL A 162 -7.63 22.52 4.33
N GLY A 163 -7.18 21.46 3.66
CA GLY A 163 -6.16 20.55 4.17
C GLY A 163 -6.72 19.43 5.07
N ASP A 164 -8.02 19.26 5.18
CA ASP A 164 -8.63 18.06 5.76
C ASP A 164 -8.58 16.89 4.78
N PHE A 165 -8.36 15.68 5.28
CA PHE A 165 -8.21 14.50 4.45
C PHE A 165 -9.55 13.97 3.95
N VAL A 166 -9.52 13.38 2.76
CA VAL A 166 -10.66 12.64 2.17
C VAL A 166 -10.24 11.20 1.98
N CYS A 167 -10.84 10.32 2.78
CA CYS A 167 -10.57 8.89 2.79
C CYS A 167 -11.66 8.17 1.99
N PHE A 168 -11.29 7.40 0.97
CA PHE A 168 -12.24 6.67 0.13
C PHE A 168 -12.50 5.26 0.67
N GLU A 169 -13.73 4.78 0.51
CA GLU A 169 -14.10 3.45 0.95
C GLU A 169 -13.32 2.37 0.20
N PRO A 170 -12.65 1.42 0.91
CA PRO A 170 -11.85 0.37 0.27
C PRO A 170 -12.69 -0.70 -0.44
N ARG A 171 -13.93 -0.93 -0.04
CA ARG A 171 -14.85 -1.96 -0.54
C ARG A 171 -14.25 -3.38 -0.52
N THR A 172 -13.55 -3.73 0.54
CA THR A 172 -12.82 -4.99 0.66
C THR A 172 -13.74 -6.21 0.58
N ARG A 173 -13.37 -7.17 -0.26
CA ARG A 173 -14.07 -8.45 -0.42
C ARG A 173 -13.10 -9.59 -0.68
N VAL A 174 -13.24 -10.68 0.08
CA VAL A 174 -12.55 -11.94 -0.19
C VAL A 174 -13.58 -12.95 -0.70
N THR A 175 -13.33 -13.51 -1.88
CA THR A 175 -14.26 -14.47 -2.51
C THR A 175 -13.98 -15.90 -2.06
N LYS A 176 -14.96 -16.78 -2.19
CA LYS A 176 -14.78 -18.23 -1.91
C LYS A 176 -13.73 -18.89 -2.82
N SER A 177 -13.50 -18.34 -4.01
CA SER A 177 -12.49 -18.80 -4.96
C SER A 177 -11.09 -18.24 -4.71
N GLY A 178 -10.90 -17.47 -3.63
CA GLY A 178 -9.59 -16.98 -3.21
C GLY A 178 -9.20 -15.60 -3.73
N TYR A 179 -10.03 -14.93 -4.53
CA TYR A 179 -9.75 -13.57 -4.96
C TYR A 179 -9.95 -12.57 -3.83
N ILE A 180 -9.03 -11.61 -3.74
CA ILE A 180 -9.03 -10.49 -2.81
C ILE A 180 -9.25 -9.23 -3.65
N LYS A 181 -10.29 -8.48 -3.35
CA LYS A 181 -10.63 -7.24 -4.05
C LYS A 181 -10.78 -6.12 -3.05
N SER A 182 -10.11 -5.02 -3.29
CA SER A 182 -10.19 -3.81 -2.47
C SER A 182 -9.53 -2.66 -3.21
N ARG A 183 -9.81 -1.41 -2.84
CA ARG A 183 -8.81 -0.34 -2.99
C ARG A 183 -7.69 -0.62 -2.02
N PHE A 184 -6.49 -0.12 -2.31
CA PHE A 184 -5.36 -0.09 -1.37
C PHE A 184 -4.77 -1.47 -1.02
N LEU A 185 -4.94 -2.51 -1.91
CA LEU A 185 -4.10 -3.71 -1.84
C LEU A 185 -2.63 -3.33 -2.01
N ASP A 186 -2.40 -2.32 -2.80
CA ASP A 186 -1.21 -1.50 -2.88
C ASP A 186 -1.18 -0.54 -1.66
N ASP A 187 -0.36 -0.79 -0.60
CA ASP A 187 0.46 -2.01 -0.45
C ASP A 187 0.12 -2.74 0.86
N LYS A 188 -1.11 -2.50 1.38
CA LYS A 188 -1.59 -3.14 2.61
C LYS A 188 -1.63 -4.66 2.52
N LEU A 189 -1.70 -5.23 1.29
CA LEU A 189 -1.61 -6.67 1.10
C LEU A 189 -0.22 -7.18 1.47
N SER A 190 0.84 -6.48 1.08
CA SER A 190 2.21 -6.86 1.41
C SER A 190 2.54 -6.65 2.88
N VAL A 191 1.97 -5.63 3.54
CA VAL A 191 2.04 -5.53 5.01
C VAL A 191 1.43 -6.77 5.66
N GLY A 192 0.28 -7.25 5.16
CA GLY A 192 -0.32 -8.52 5.59
C GLY A 192 0.60 -9.72 5.33
N ILE A 193 1.28 -9.76 4.18
CA ILE A 193 2.28 -10.80 3.84
C ILE A 193 3.45 -10.78 4.82
N LEU A 194 3.99 -9.60 5.15
CA LEU A 194 5.07 -9.48 6.14
C LEU A 194 4.63 -9.95 7.54
N LEU A 195 3.40 -9.64 7.95
CA LEU A 195 2.81 -10.18 9.19
C LEU A 195 2.64 -11.69 9.14
N GLY A 196 2.20 -12.25 8.01
CA GLY A 196 2.12 -13.71 7.80
C GLY A 196 3.49 -14.38 7.85
N PHE A 197 4.51 -13.73 7.32
CA PHE A 197 5.89 -14.21 7.38
C PHE A 197 6.45 -14.13 8.81
N ALA A 198 6.22 -13.03 9.52
CA ALA A 198 6.58 -12.89 10.93
C ALA A 198 5.92 -13.99 11.79
N LYS A 199 4.63 -14.27 11.55
CA LYS A 199 3.95 -15.38 12.22
C LYS A 199 4.60 -16.73 11.92
N TYR A 200 5.02 -16.98 10.67
CA TYR A 200 5.77 -18.17 10.31
C TYR A 200 7.09 -18.28 11.11
N LEU A 201 7.87 -17.19 11.20
CA LEU A 201 9.12 -17.19 11.99
C LEU A 201 8.84 -17.51 13.45
N HIS A 202 7.82 -16.90 14.04
CA HIS A 202 7.43 -17.11 15.44
C HIS A 202 6.98 -18.56 15.71
N ASP A 203 6.00 -19.04 14.95
CA ASP A 203 5.35 -20.35 15.21
C ASP A 203 6.32 -21.53 14.96
N GLU A 204 7.20 -21.42 13.97
CA GLU A 204 8.17 -22.46 13.61
C GLU A 204 9.52 -22.31 14.33
N GLY A 205 9.67 -21.28 15.17
CA GLY A 205 10.93 -20.99 15.87
C GLY A 205 12.10 -20.77 14.91
N LYS A 206 11.86 -20.15 13.74
CA LYS A 206 12.87 -19.96 12.70
C LYS A 206 13.65 -18.68 12.92
N THR A 207 14.98 -18.79 12.82
CA THR A 207 15.88 -17.63 12.85
C THR A 207 16.62 -17.56 11.51
N PRO A 208 16.51 -16.43 10.76
CA PRO A 208 17.28 -16.25 9.52
C PRO A 208 18.78 -16.27 9.76
N THR A 209 19.56 -16.68 8.76
CA THR A 209 21.04 -16.75 8.86
C THR A 209 21.69 -15.37 8.94
N ARG A 210 21.04 -14.33 8.41
CA ARG A 210 21.42 -12.92 8.54
C ARG A 210 20.31 -12.13 9.22
N ARG A 211 20.65 -11.01 9.83
CA ARG A 211 19.67 -10.11 10.45
C ARG A 211 18.69 -9.61 9.42
N VAL A 212 17.41 -9.68 9.75
CA VAL A 212 16.32 -9.21 8.89
C VAL A 212 15.52 -8.16 9.65
N TYR A 213 15.36 -7.01 9.04
CA TYR A 213 14.43 -5.99 9.48
C TYR A 213 13.25 -5.91 8.51
N ALA A 214 12.08 -5.57 9.01
CA ALA A 214 10.98 -5.11 8.19
C ALA A 214 10.74 -3.63 8.50
N HIS A 215 10.51 -2.84 7.48
CA HIS A 215 10.12 -1.44 7.61
C HIS A 215 8.78 -1.25 6.92
N VAL A 216 7.72 -1.11 7.71
CA VAL A 216 6.43 -0.69 7.16
C VAL A 216 6.44 0.82 7.11
N THR A 217 6.61 1.35 5.91
CA THR A 217 6.79 2.78 5.66
C THR A 217 5.46 3.51 5.58
N VAL A 218 5.54 4.82 5.59
CA VAL A 218 4.49 5.78 5.24
C VAL A 218 5.12 6.86 4.35
N TYR A 219 4.36 7.44 3.44
CA TYR A 219 4.81 8.34 2.36
C TYR A 219 5.43 7.65 1.14
N GLU A 220 5.20 6.35 0.92
CA GLU A 220 5.61 5.68 -0.32
C GLU A 220 4.89 6.28 -1.52
N GLU A 221 3.57 6.45 -1.44
CA GLU A 221 2.68 6.95 -2.49
C GLU A 221 3.01 8.37 -3.00
N VAL A 222 3.89 9.05 -2.30
CA VAL A 222 4.43 10.38 -2.68
C VAL A 222 5.96 10.35 -2.87
N GLY A 223 6.55 9.16 -2.94
CA GLY A 223 7.90 8.91 -3.43
C GLY A 223 9.03 9.09 -2.42
N HIS A 224 8.75 9.02 -1.10
CA HIS A 224 9.81 9.17 -0.10
C HIS A 224 9.65 8.31 1.17
N GLY A 225 8.89 7.20 1.10
CA GLY A 225 8.69 6.29 2.25
C GLY A 225 9.99 5.74 2.82
N GLY A 226 10.76 5.02 2.02
CA GLY A 226 12.02 4.39 2.42
C GLY A 226 13.22 5.33 2.57
N SER A 227 13.05 6.66 2.46
CA SER A 227 14.15 7.63 2.45
C SER A 227 14.88 7.81 3.78
N ALA A 228 14.44 7.15 4.86
CA ALA A 228 15.02 7.29 6.19
C ALA A 228 14.89 6.00 7.00
N SER A 229 15.58 5.96 8.14
CA SER A 229 15.44 4.91 9.16
C SER A 229 15.97 3.52 8.76
N VAL A 230 16.87 3.45 7.77
CA VAL A 230 17.56 2.21 7.43
C VAL A 230 18.52 1.84 8.58
N PRO A 231 18.39 0.64 9.18
CA PRO A 231 19.26 0.21 10.27
C PRO A 231 20.72 0.08 9.86
N ALA A 232 21.62 0.32 10.79
CA ALA A 232 23.05 0.08 10.57
C ALA A 232 23.32 -1.40 10.20
N GLY A 233 24.25 -1.62 9.28
CA GLY A 233 24.60 -2.96 8.79
C GLY A 233 23.69 -3.51 7.69
N VAL A 234 22.64 -2.81 7.30
CA VAL A 234 21.85 -3.16 6.11
C VAL A 234 22.68 -2.92 4.86
N THR A 235 22.84 -3.95 4.05
CA THR A 235 23.57 -3.92 2.77
C THR A 235 22.67 -4.30 1.60
N GLU A 236 21.43 -4.73 1.89
CA GLU A 236 20.47 -5.16 0.90
C GLU A 236 19.06 -4.83 1.36
N ALA A 237 18.25 -4.29 0.47
CA ALA A 237 16.83 -4.03 0.73
C ALA A 237 15.95 -4.60 -0.39
N ILE A 238 14.81 -5.12 -0.02
CA ILE A 238 13.80 -5.64 -0.95
C ILE A 238 12.46 -4.97 -0.61
N SER A 239 11.90 -4.23 -1.56
CA SER A 239 10.50 -3.87 -1.47
C SER A 239 9.64 -5.12 -1.65
N VAL A 240 8.80 -5.38 -0.67
CA VAL A 240 7.69 -6.31 -0.76
C VAL A 240 6.48 -5.45 -1.04
N ASP A 241 6.27 -5.19 -2.31
CA ASP A 241 5.28 -4.25 -2.81
C ASP A 241 4.53 -4.92 -3.97
N MET A 242 3.38 -4.39 -4.40
CA MET A 242 2.52 -5.09 -5.35
C MET A 242 3.22 -5.41 -6.68
N GLY A 243 2.99 -6.61 -7.20
CA GLY A 243 3.40 -7.00 -8.54
C GLY A 243 2.41 -6.51 -9.59
N CYS A 244 2.87 -5.78 -10.61
CA CYS A 244 1.98 -5.29 -11.66
C CYS A 244 1.38 -6.44 -12.49
N VAL A 245 0.06 -6.39 -12.69
CA VAL A 245 -0.67 -7.27 -13.61
C VAL A 245 -1.32 -6.42 -14.68
N GLY A 246 -1.02 -6.71 -15.96
CA GLY A 246 -1.56 -5.94 -17.07
C GLY A 246 -1.03 -6.36 -18.43
N ALA A 247 -1.52 -5.73 -19.48
CA ALA A 247 -1.09 -6.02 -20.84
C ALA A 247 0.41 -5.78 -21.03
N GLY A 248 1.11 -6.75 -21.57
CA GLY A 248 2.55 -6.72 -21.81
C GLY A 248 3.39 -7.26 -20.65
N LEU A 249 2.79 -7.62 -19.52
CA LEU A 249 3.43 -8.29 -18.39
C LEU A 249 3.04 -9.77 -18.34
N GLN A 250 3.86 -10.56 -17.67
CA GLN A 250 3.66 -12.01 -17.55
C GLN A 250 2.94 -12.40 -16.26
N CYS A 251 3.05 -11.54 -15.23
CA CYS A 251 2.47 -11.82 -13.93
C CYS A 251 0.94 -11.82 -13.97
N THR A 252 0.36 -12.73 -13.20
CA THR A 252 -1.08 -12.83 -12.92
C THR A 252 -1.32 -12.62 -11.42
N GLU A 253 -2.57 -12.40 -11.01
CA GLU A 253 -2.92 -12.24 -9.58
C GLU A 253 -2.55 -13.46 -8.73
N ARG A 254 -2.31 -14.62 -9.35
CA ARG A 254 -1.99 -15.87 -8.65
C ARG A 254 -0.49 -16.12 -8.44
N GLN A 255 0.33 -15.28 -9.00
CA GLN A 255 1.79 -15.41 -8.99
C GLN A 255 2.43 -14.37 -8.06
N VAL A 256 3.68 -14.64 -7.66
CA VAL A 256 4.58 -13.59 -7.19
C VAL A 256 5.31 -12.99 -8.39
N SER A 257 5.33 -11.68 -8.48
CA SER A 257 6.16 -10.96 -9.44
C SER A 257 7.54 -10.68 -8.84
N ILE A 258 8.57 -10.87 -9.66
CA ILE A 258 9.95 -10.44 -9.38
C ILE A 258 10.27 -9.36 -10.40
N CYS A 259 10.42 -8.13 -9.96
CA CYS A 259 10.71 -7.01 -10.86
C CYS A 259 12.19 -6.98 -11.23
N ALA A 260 12.49 -7.04 -12.52
CA ALA A 260 13.86 -6.90 -13.01
C ALA A 260 14.25 -5.44 -13.25
N LYS A 261 13.27 -4.57 -13.56
CA LYS A 261 13.44 -3.14 -13.82
C LYS A 261 12.11 -2.41 -13.67
N ASP A 262 12.17 -1.20 -13.11
CA ASP A 262 11.06 -0.24 -13.12
C ASP A 262 11.45 1.10 -13.75
N SER A 263 10.75 2.20 -13.43
CA SER A 263 11.02 3.54 -13.96
C SER A 263 12.35 4.11 -13.48
N GLY A 264 12.80 3.74 -12.28
CA GLY A 264 14.06 4.20 -11.69
C GLY A 264 15.29 3.50 -12.26
N GLY A 265 15.11 2.33 -12.87
CA GLY A 265 16.20 1.59 -13.50
C GLY A 265 16.17 0.09 -13.22
N PRO A 266 17.22 -0.64 -13.65
CA PRO A 266 17.36 -2.06 -13.31
C PRO A 266 17.59 -2.26 -11.81
N TYR A 267 16.93 -3.26 -11.23
CA TYR A 267 17.26 -3.76 -9.90
C TYR A 267 18.60 -4.50 -9.91
N SER A 268 19.20 -4.70 -8.72
CA SER A 268 20.47 -5.43 -8.60
C SER A 268 20.35 -6.82 -9.23
N TYR A 269 21.17 -7.08 -10.25
CA TYR A 269 21.16 -8.34 -11.00
C TYR A 269 21.33 -9.56 -10.09
N ASP A 270 22.23 -9.48 -9.10
CA ASP A 270 22.48 -10.57 -8.17
C ASP A 270 21.30 -10.82 -7.22
N VAL A 271 20.60 -9.74 -6.79
CA VAL A 271 19.40 -9.86 -5.96
C VAL A 271 18.27 -10.51 -6.77
N VAL A 272 18.00 -10.03 -7.99
CA VAL A 272 17.00 -10.63 -8.89
C VAL A 272 17.30 -12.10 -9.14
N LYS A 273 18.55 -12.46 -9.43
CA LYS A 273 18.97 -13.86 -9.61
C LYS A 273 18.73 -14.72 -8.37
N LYS A 274 19.03 -14.21 -7.18
CA LYS A 274 18.77 -14.90 -5.91
C LYS A 274 17.27 -15.08 -5.65
N LEU A 275 16.45 -14.07 -5.95
CA LEU A 275 14.99 -14.15 -5.82
C LEU A 275 14.41 -15.22 -6.75
N ILE A 276 14.87 -15.30 -8.00
CA ILE A 276 14.47 -16.35 -8.94
C ILE A 276 14.88 -17.72 -8.41
N ALA A 277 16.11 -17.87 -7.92
CA ALA A 277 16.57 -19.13 -7.34
C ALA A 277 15.74 -19.54 -6.10
N ALA A 278 15.36 -18.59 -5.26
CA ALA A 278 14.47 -18.81 -4.12
C ALA A 278 13.08 -19.29 -4.57
N ALA A 279 12.51 -18.65 -5.59
CA ALA A 279 11.23 -19.06 -6.16
C ALA A 279 11.28 -20.50 -6.70
N GLN A 280 12.34 -20.86 -7.42
CA GLN A 280 12.56 -22.21 -7.95
C GLN A 280 12.73 -23.26 -6.84
N LYS A 281 13.55 -22.95 -5.83
CA LYS A 281 13.78 -23.80 -4.65
C LYS A 281 12.48 -24.14 -3.92
N GLU A 282 11.60 -23.17 -3.78
CA GLU A 282 10.35 -23.29 -3.04
C GLU A 282 9.15 -23.70 -3.91
N HIS A 283 9.38 -23.97 -5.19
CA HIS A 283 8.32 -24.27 -6.17
C HIS A 283 7.21 -23.20 -6.17
N ALA A 284 7.60 -21.94 -6.02
CA ALA A 284 6.67 -20.83 -6.14
C ALA A 284 6.33 -20.59 -7.61
N ASP A 285 5.06 -20.27 -7.88
CA ASP A 285 4.65 -19.80 -9.20
C ASP A 285 4.99 -18.31 -9.30
N TYR A 286 5.90 -17.96 -10.22
CA TYR A 286 6.46 -16.61 -10.33
C TYR A 286 6.55 -16.12 -11.77
N ALA A 287 6.55 -14.83 -11.94
CA ALA A 287 6.87 -14.15 -13.18
C ALA A 287 8.04 -13.18 -12.95
N VAL A 288 8.81 -12.90 -14.01
CA VAL A 288 9.84 -11.85 -14.01
C VAL A 288 9.41 -10.80 -15.03
N ASP A 289 9.22 -9.55 -14.56
CA ASP A 289 8.67 -8.49 -15.38
C ASP A 289 9.49 -7.19 -15.32
N ILE A 290 9.20 -6.30 -16.27
CA ILE A 290 9.70 -4.92 -16.33
C ILE A 290 8.50 -3.99 -16.26
N TYR A 291 8.46 -3.12 -15.23
CA TYR A 291 7.36 -2.19 -15.04
C TYR A 291 7.66 -0.84 -15.69
N PRO A 292 6.84 -0.37 -16.64
CA PRO A 292 7.15 0.86 -17.36
C PRO A 292 6.91 2.15 -16.55
N TYR A 293 5.97 2.11 -15.58
CA TYR A 293 5.54 3.28 -14.78
C TYR A 293 5.37 2.87 -13.32
N TYR A 294 6.48 2.68 -12.62
CA TYR A 294 6.48 2.18 -11.25
C TYR A 294 7.71 2.68 -10.51
N GLY A 295 7.59 2.89 -9.24
CA GLY A 295 8.69 3.12 -8.30
C GLY A 295 8.36 2.43 -6.99
N SER A 296 9.32 2.28 -6.09
CA SER A 296 9.13 1.66 -4.79
C SER A 296 10.06 2.26 -3.73
N ASP A 297 9.84 1.90 -2.48
CA ASP A 297 10.59 2.43 -1.35
C ASP A 297 12.11 2.19 -1.41
N VAL A 298 12.56 1.05 -1.93
CA VAL A 298 14.02 0.80 -2.08
C VAL A 298 14.69 1.81 -3.02
N GLU A 299 13.97 2.38 -3.98
CA GLU A 299 14.52 3.45 -4.79
C GLU A 299 14.62 4.78 -4.03
N ALA A 300 13.65 5.07 -3.17
CA ALA A 300 13.72 6.21 -2.26
C ALA A 300 14.90 6.06 -1.30
N THR A 301 15.14 4.84 -0.80
CA THR A 301 16.29 4.47 0.03
C THR A 301 17.61 4.75 -0.68
N LEU A 302 17.76 4.30 -1.93
CA LEU A 302 18.96 4.59 -2.75
C LEU A 302 19.14 6.09 -3.00
N ARG A 303 18.08 6.80 -3.37
CA ARG A 303 18.13 8.26 -3.60
C ARG A 303 18.48 9.04 -2.33
N ALA A 304 18.19 8.50 -1.15
CA ALA A 304 18.59 9.08 0.14
C ALA A 304 20.08 8.88 0.46
N GLY A 305 20.81 8.09 -0.34
CA GLY A 305 22.27 7.92 -0.23
C GLY A 305 22.71 6.67 0.52
N TYR A 306 21.81 5.73 0.78
CA TYR A 306 22.20 4.45 1.38
C TYR A 306 22.87 3.55 0.33
N ASP A 307 24.02 2.98 0.69
CA ASP A 307 24.81 2.08 -0.17
C ASP A 307 24.34 0.63 0.01
N ILE A 308 23.29 0.26 -0.74
CA ILE A 308 22.63 -1.05 -0.65
C ILE A 308 22.39 -1.66 -2.04
N ARG A 309 22.34 -3.00 -2.09
CA ARG A 309 21.75 -3.73 -3.22
C ARG A 309 20.23 -3.76 -3.03
N HIS A 310 19.49 -3.76 -4.12
CA HIS A 310 18.03 -3.65 -4.04
C HIS A 310 17.30 -4.63 -4.95
N GLY A 311 16.08 -4.98 -4.54
CA GLY A 311 15.15 -5.84 -5.27
C GLY A 311 13.70 -5.45 -5.00
N LEU A 312 12.79 -6.04 -5.77
CA LEU A 312 11.35 -5.88 -5.60
C LEU A 312 10.64 -7.20 -5.89
N ILE A 313 9.78 -7.62 -4.99
CA ILE A 313 8.84 -8.73 -5.19
C ILE A 313 7.47 -8.38 -4.64
N GLY A 314 6.43 -9.02 -5.17
CA GLY A 314 5.10 -8.92 -4.55
C GLY A 314 4.05 -9.79 -5.20
N ALA A 315 2.94 -9.98 -4.51
CA ALA A 315 1.78 -10.65 -5.06
C ALA A 315 1.22 -9.85 -6.23
N GLY A 316 0.80 -10.55 -7.30
CA GLY A 316 0.22 -9.87 -8.45
C GLY A 316 -1.05 -9.11 -8.08
N VAL A 317 -1.12 -7.83 -8.45
CA VAL A 317 -2.28 -6.96 -8.27
C VAL A 317 -2.67 -6.36 -9.61
N TYR A 318 -3.91 -6.62 -10.02
CA TYR A 318 -4.52 -6.03 -11.22
C TYR A 318 -5.27 -4.74 -10.85
N ALA A 319 -5.32 -3.81 -11.78
CA ALA A 319 -6.01 -2.51 -11.66
C ALA A 319 -5.47 -1.65 -10.51
N SER A 320 -4.14 -1.63 -10.31
CA SER A 320 -3.48 -0.79 -9.30
C SER A 320 -3.91 0.68 -9.39
N HIS A 321 -3.97 1.37 -8.25
CA HIS A 321 -4.52 2.70 -8.06
C HIS A 321 -6.02 2.86 -8.42
N GLY A 322 -6.72 1.72 -8.56
CA GLY A 322 -8.16 1.66 -8.81
C GLY A 322 -8.90 0.80 -7.80
N TYR A 323 -9.86 -0.01 -8.27
CA TYR A 323 -10.47 -1.08 -7.48
C TYR A 323 -9.74 -2.38 -7.78
N GLU A 324 -8.77 -2.67 -6.96
CA GLU A 324 -7.70 -3.63 -7.18
C GLU A 324 -8.14 -5.07 -6.96
N ARG A 325 -7.35 -5.98 -7.48
CA ARG A 325 -7.62 -7.41 -7.44
C ARG A 325 -6.33 -8.22 -7.33
N SER A 326 -6.29 -9.13 -6.38
CA SER A 326 -5.23 -10.11 -6.17
C SER A 326 -5.81 -11.48 -5.83
N HIS A 327 -4.99 -12.46 -5.51
CA HIS A 327 -5.40 -13.81 -5.16
C HIS A 327 -4.56 -14.39 -4.01
N ARG A 328 -5.14 -15.29 -3.22
CA ARG A 328 -4.46 -16.02 -2.13
C ARG A 328 -3.22 -16.79 -2.59
N ASP A 329 -3.22 -17.28 -3.85
CA ASP A 329 -2.05 -17.97 -4.41
C ASP A 329 -0.87 -17.01 -4.60
N GLY A 330 -1.12 -15.74 -5.00
CA GLY A 330 -0.09 -14.71 -5.06
C GLY A 330 0.55 -14.46 -3.69
N VAL A 331 -0.29 -14.36 -2.64
CA VAL A 331 0.17 -14.26 -1.25
C VAL A 331 1.03 -15.47 -0.85
N LEU A 332 0.57 -16.70 -1.15
CA LEU A 332 1.31 -17.93 -0.88
C LEU A 332 2.68 -17.94 -1.57
N ASN A 333 2.70 -17.59 -2.85
CA ASN A 333 3.92 -17.60 -3.65
C ASN A 333 4.92 -16.55 -3.18
N THR A 334 4.46 -15.36 -2.74
CA THR A 334 5.31 -14.35 -2.13
C THR A 334 5.92 -14.85 -0.81
N LEU A 335 5.12 -15.46 0.07
CA LEU A 335 5.61 -16.08 1.31
C LEU A 335 6.65 -17.18 1.04
N ARG A 336 6.47 -17.99 -0.02
CA ARG A 336 7.44 -19.00 -0.43
C ARG A 336 8.76 -18.38 -0.87
N VAL A 337 8.72 -17.33 -1.67
CA VAL A 337 9.95 -16.62 -2.10
C VAL A 337 10.68 -16.03 -0.91
N LEU A 338 9.99 -15.36 0.02
CA LEU A 338 10.59 -14.85 1.25
C LEU A 338 11.28 -15.96 2.05
N ARG A 339 10.62 -17.12 2.22
CA ARG A 339 11.22 -18.27 2.89
C ARG A 339 12.47 -18.77 2.17
N GLY A 340 12.37 -19.00 0.87
CA GLY A 340 13.49 -19.52 0.08
C GLY A 340 14.69 -18.58 0.02
N TYR A 341 14.44 -17.29 0.11
CA TYR A 341 15.47 -16.25 0.10
C TYR A 341 16.22 -16.12 1.42
N LEU A 342 15.56 -16.42 2.54
CA LEU A 342 16.10 -16.24 3.89
C LEU A 342 16.65 -17.54 4.52
N PHE A 343 16.33 -18.68 3.96
CA PHE A 343 16.73 -20.01 4.44
C PHE A 343 17.28 -20.90 3.30
#